data_a27fddba07582c2b5cc0dfee4f5ebe28
#
_entry.id   a27fddba07582c2b5cc0dfee4f5ebe28
#
_cell.length_a   1.000
_cell.length_b   1.000
_cell.length_c   1.000
_cell.angle_alpha   90.00
_cell.angle_beta   90.00
_cell.angle_gamma   90.00
#
_symmetry.space_group_name_H-M   'P 1'
#
loop_
_entity.id
_entity.type
_entity.pdbx_description
1 polymer ?
#
loop_
_entity_poly.entity_id
_entity_poly.type
_entity_poly.pdbx_seq_one_letter_code
_entity_poly.pdbx_strand_id
1 'polypeptide(L)'
;LEKLIMVLQKELTCLGGAVAVPYKEKLFAILSNNCNETIRKIGAINCIFRSNPNDQFFSCTNTDGEGALEPLANILGGTKPLNIGLIGYGGAGKAIAGFLQQYKDKHEILLFNRTLPNKKFSDELEINFIDLKELPSKIGEIDILINATSVGSQNNLNEKLIRREYLHKLKNSSLVYDIIYDPTETMLLRDSKEIGLDVINGMEMNLLQAVLAYKHTNNTTLSLEELKKIMGSSD
;
A
#
# COMPACT_ATOMS: atom_id res chain seq x y z
N LEU A 1 -12.82 3.19 -21.11
CA LEU A 1 -12.58 3.89 -19.87
C LEU A 1 -12.60 5.41 -20.06
N GLU A 2 -11.83 5.96 -21.00
CA GLU A 2 -11.73 7.39 -21.26
C GLU A 2 -13.09 8.06 -21.51
N LYS A 3 -13.92 7.50 -22.42
CA LYS A 3 -15.28 7.96 -22.66
C LYS A 3 -16.14 7.95 -21.40
N LEU A 4 -16.00 6.94 -20.54
CA LEU A 4 -16.72 6.86 -19.25
C LEU A 4 -16.30 8.01 -18.34
N ILE A 5 -15.00 8.27 -18.19
CA ILE A 5 -14.50 9.39 -17.39
C ILE A 5 -15.03 10.74 -17.91
N MET A 6 -15.03 10.94 -19.22
CA MET A 6 -15.59 12.15 -19.82
C MET A 6 -17.10 12.34 -19.51
N VAL A 7 -17.87 11.26 -19.51
CA VAL A 7 -19.30 11.29 -19.14
C VAL A 7 -19.45 11.62 -17.65
N LEU A 8 -18.71 10.92 -16.77
CA LEU A 8 -18.77 11.16 -15.33
C LEU A 8 -18.31 12.58 -14.93
N GLN A 9 -17.35 13.16 -15.65
CA GLN A 9 -16.92 14.54 -15.43
C GLN A 9 -18.02 15.57 -15.77
N LYS A 10 -18.88 15.26 -16.75
CA LYS A 10 -20.02 16.13 -17.10
C LYS A 10 -21.20 15.98 -16.15
N GLU A 11 -21.29 14.86 -15.45
CA GLU A 11 -22.36 14.55 -14.50
C GLU A 11 -21.95 15.07 -13.10
N LEU A 12 -22.39 16.28 -12.74
CA LEU A 12 -22.00 16.95 -11.50
C LEU A 12 -22.51 16.24 -10.23
N THR A 13 -23.51 15.38 -10.35
CA THR A 13 -23.98 14.54 -9.23
C THR A 13 -23.02 13.39 -8.92
N CYS A 14 -22.12 13.04 -9.86
CA CYS A 14 -21.05 12.09 -9.62
C CYS A 14 -19.90 12.76 -8.83
N LEU A 15 -19.84 12.50 -7.54
CA LEU A 15 -18.79 13.06 -6.66
C LEU A 15 -17.47 12.32 -6.75
N GLY A 16 -17.46 11.09 -7.25
CA GLY A 16 -16.27 10.25 -7.40
C GLY A 16 -16.54 8.78 -7.29
N GLY A 17 -15.50 7.99 -7.07
CA GLY A 17 -15.64 6.54 -6.90
C GLY A 17 -14.31 5.81 -6.78
N ALA A 18 -14.39 4.57 -6.29
CA ALA A 18 -13.24 3.67 -6.24
C ALA A 18 -13.02 2.96 -7.58
N VAL A 19 -11.76 2.63 -7.87
CA VAL A 19 -11.34 1.98 -9.12
C VAL A 19 -10.55 0.72 -8.80
N ALA A 20 -11.06 -0.42 -9.31
CA ALA A 20 -10.45 -1.72 -9.12
C ALA A 20 -9.50 -2.11 -10.26
N VAL A 21 -8.76 -3.21 -10.05
CA VAL A 21 -7.99 -3.92 -11.08
C VAL A 21 -8.96 -4.32 -12.22
N PRO A 22 -8.59 -4.21 -13.54
CA PRO A 22 -7.26 -3.84 -14.05
C PRO A 22 -7.13 -2.37 -14.47
N TYR A 23 -7.93 -1.46 -13.93
CA TYR A 23 -8.08 -0.11 -14.48
C TYR A 23 -7.22 0.96 -13.80
N LYS A 24 -6.56 0.67 -12.69
CA LYS A 24 -5.80 1.65 -11.87
C LYS A 24 -4.68 2.37 -12.66
N GLU A 25 -3.87 1.62 -13.41
CA GLU A 25 -2.80 2.20 -14.24
C GLU A 25 -3.35 2.88 -15.51
N LYS A 26 -4.41 2.30 -16.12
CA LYS A 26 -5.07 2.91 -17.28
C LYS A 26 -5.72 4.25 -16.92
N LEU A 27 -6.30 4.35 -15.72
CA LEU A 27 -6.89 5.59 -15.24
C LEU A 27 -5.80 6.65 -14.97
N PHE A 28 -4.67 6.24 -14.41
CA PHE A 28 -3.53 7.14 -14.24
C PHE A 28 -3.06 7.73 -15.59
N ALA A 29 -2.96 6.94 -16.65
CA ALA A 29 -2.59 7.43 -17.98
C ALA A 29 -3.55 8.52 -18.50
N ILE A 30 -4.84 8.45 -18.11
CA ILE A 30 -5.87 9.45 -18.52
C ILE A 30 -5.81 10.71 -17.64
N LEU A 31 -5.59 10.55 -16.32
CA LEU A 31 -5.74 11.63 -15.32
C LEU A 31 -4.43 12.10 -14.70
N SER A 32 -3.26 11.70 -15.22
CA SER A 32 -1.94 12.00 -14.63
C SER A 32 -1.70 13.50 -14.39
N ASN A 33 -2.27 14.36 -15.23
CA ASN A 33 -2.16 15.82 -15.06
C ASN A 33 -2.91 16.34 -13.82
N ASN A 34 -3.89 15.60 -13.32
CA ASN A 34 -4.71 15.95 -12.15
C ASN A 34 -4.17 15.31 -10.87
N CYS A 35 -3.02 14.64 -10.94
CA CYS A 35 -2.41 13.94 -9.81
C CYS A 35 -1.33 14.79 -9.13
N ASN A 36 -1.19 14.63 -7.83
CA ASN A 36 -0.05 15.12 -7.09
C ASN A 36 1.23 14.32 -7.41
N GLU A 37 2.37 14.76 -6.90
CA GLU A 37 3.66 14.13 -7.17
C GLU A 37 3.72 12.67 -6.70
N THR A 38 3.20 12.36 -5.52
CA THR A 38 3.14 11.01 -4.98
C THR A 38 2.41 10.06 -5.93
N ILE A 39 1.23 10.45 -6.40
CA ILE A 39 0.43 9.62 -7.32
C ILE A 39 1.12 9.49 -8.68
N ARG A 40 1.83 10.52 -9.14
CA ARG A 40 2.63 10.42 -10.37
C ARG A 40 3.76 9.41 -10.23
N LYS A 41 4.44 9.35 -9.09
CA LYS A 41 5.47 8.33 -8.80
C LYS A 41 4.89 6.92 -8.70
N ILE A 42 3.70 6.77 -8.12
CA ILE A 42 2.99 5.48 -8.03
C ILE A 42 2.57 4.96 -9.41
N GLY A 43 2.12 5.85 -10.30
CA GLY A 43 1.63 5.49 -11.63
C GLY A 43 0.31 4.71 -11.64
N ALA A 44 -0.48 4.79 -10.56
CA ALA A 44 -1.76 4.10 -10.44
C ALA A 44 -2.74 4.90 -9.56
N ILE A 45 -4.02 4.93 -9.96
CA ILE A 45 -5.11 5.60 -9.25
C ILE A 45 -6.14 4.54 -8.86
N ASN A 46 -6.56 4.51 -7.60
CA ASN A 46 -7.68 3.67 -7.15
C ASN A 46 -8.89 4.46 -6.66
N CYS A 47 -8.78 5.80 -6.59
CA CYS A 47 -9.89 6.67 -6.19
C CYS A 47 -9.86 7.97 -6.98
N ILE A 48 -11.03 8.36 -7.52
CA ILE A 48 -11.28 9.67 -8.14
C ILE A 48 -12.33 10.39 -7.32
N PHE A 49 -12.21 11.71 -7.19
CA PHE A 49 -13.15 12.51 -6.40
C PHE A 49 -13.17 13.96 -6.85
N ARG A 50 -14.24 14.68 -6.53
CA ARG A 50 -14.29 16.15 -6.67
C ARG A 50 -13.87 16.78 -5.35
N SER A 51 -12.83 17.61 -5.39
CA SER A 51 -12.38 18.35 -4.19
C SER A 51 -13.46 19.33 -3.73
N ASN A 52 -14.19 19.92 -4.69
CA ASN A 52 -15.44 20.64 -4.45
C ASN A 52 -16.53 20.05 -5.36
N PRO A 53 -17.81 20.02 -4.94
CA PRO A 53 -18.90 19.44 -5.74
C PRO A 53 -19.05 20.06 -7.13
N ASN A 54 -18.65 21.32 -7.31
CA ASN A 54 -18.75 22.03 -8.58
C ASN A 54 -17.49 21.94 -9.46
N ASP A 55 -16.46 21.21 -9.02
CA ASP A 55 -15.26 21.05 -9.83
C ASP A 55 -15.59 20.30 -11.11
N GLN A 56 -15.15 20.82 -12.25
CA GLN A 56 -15.38 20.19 -13.54
C GLN A 56 -14.57 18.90 -13.71
N PHE A 57 -13.38 18.84 -13.11
CA PHE A 57 -12.45 17.71 -13.23
C PHE A 57 -12.33 16.93 -11.92
N PHE A 58 -12.07 15.65 -12.03
CA PHE A 58 -11.75 14.83 -10.86
C PHE A 58 -10.31 15.06 -10.40
N SER A 59 -10.14 15.20 -9.11
CA SER A 59 -8.89 14.90 -8.40
C SER A 59 -8.72 13.39 -8.26
N CYS A 60 -7.51 12.93 -7.97
CA CYS A 60 -7.23 11.52 -7.87
C CYS A 60 -6.22 11.20 -6.76
N THR A 61 -6.39 10.02 -6.17
CA THR A 61 -5.47 9.49 -5.15
C THR A 61 -5.34 7.97 -5.26
N ASN A 62 -4.50 7.41 -4.39
CA ASN A 62 -4.34 5.97 -4.23
C ASN A 62 -4.47 5.61 -2.75
N THR A 63 -5.68 5.20 -2.36
CA THR A 63 -5.99 4.85 -0.96
C THR A 63 -5.41 3.50 -0.52
N ASP A 64 -4.90 2.66 -1.43
CA ASP A 64 -4.22 1.42 -1.06
C ASP A 64 -2.92 1.73 -0.29
N GLY A 65 -2.10 2.67 -0.79
CA GLY A 65 -0.86 3.04 -0.12
C GLY A 65 -1.09 3.80 1.18
N GLU A 66 -2.04 4.73 1.17
CA GLU A 66 -2.45 5.49 2.35
C GLU A 66 -2.99 4.55 3.44
N GLY A 67 -3.93 3.66 3.08
CA GLY A 67 -4.51 2.68 4.01
C GLY A 67 -3.50 1.65 4.53
N ALA A 68 -2.49 1.29 3.73
CA ALA A 68 -1.44 0.36 4.17
C ALA A 68 -0.50 0.98 5.22
N LEU A 69 -0.25 2.29 5.18
CA LEU A 69 0.65 2.94 6.13
C LEU A 69 -0.03 3.43 7.41
N GLU A 70 -1.35 3.53 7.42
CA GLU A 70 -2.10 3.97 8.61
C GLU A 70 -1.81 3.11 9.86
N PRO A 71 -1.83 1.75 9.80
CA PRO A 71 -1.46 0.91 10.93
C PRO A 71 -0.03 1.12 11.43
N LEU A 72 0.84 1.66 10.59
CA LEU A 72 2.24 1.95 10.89
C LEU A 72 2.49 3.42 11.28
N ALA A 73 1.49 4.30 11.21
CA ALA A 73 1.66 5.74 11.33
C ALA A 73 2.40 6.17 12.60
N ASN A 74 2.05 5.60 13.76
CA ASN A 74 2.71 5.89 15.04
C ASN A 74 4.18 5.45 15.06
N ILE A 75 4.49 4.30 14.46
CA ILE A 75 5.85 3.73 14.38
C ILE A 75 6.69 4.58 13.43
N LEU A 76 6.17 4.88 12.24
CA LEU A 76 6.84 5.70 11.23
C LEU A 76 7.01 7.16 11.69
N GLY A 77 6.05 7.70 12.44
CA GLY A 77 6.10 9.02 13.06
C GLY A 77 7.09 9.13 14.24
N GLY A 78 7.47 8.00 14.86
CA GLY A 78 8.38 7.94 16.01
C GLY A 78 9.76 8.56 15.74
N THR A 79 10.62 8.73 16.75
CA THR A 79 11.92 9.43 16.62
C THR A 79 13.06 8.54 16.11
N LYS A 80 12.94 7.22 16.24
CA LYS A 80 14.01 6.27 15.88
C LYS A 80 14.03 6.03 14.35
N PRO A 81 15.18 6.10 13.69
CA PRO A 81 15.35 5.61 12.32
C PRO A 81 15.11 4.10 12.24
N LEU A 82 14.46 3.65 11.17
CA LEU A 82 14.08 2.25 10.93
C LEU A 82 14.54 1.81 9.54
N ASN A 83 14.84 0.52 9.41
CA ASN A 83 15.04 -0.16 8.13
C ASN A 83 13.73 -0.85 7.76
N ILE A 84 13.09 -0.40 6.68
CA ILE A 84 11.82 -0.92 6.19
C ILE A 84 12.06 -1.78 4.96
N GLY A 85 11.79 -3.07 5.07
CA GLY A 85 11.87 -4.02 3.96
C GLY A 85 10.51 -4.20 3.32
N LEU A 86 10.31 -3.72 2.10
CA LEU A 86 9.10 -3.93 1.30
C LEU A 86 9.35 -5.01 0.27
N ILE A 87 8.56 -6.09 0.28
CA ILE A 87 8.66 -7.18 -0.69
C ILE A 87 7.55 -7.05 -1.73
N GLY A 88 7.94 -6.96 -3.00
CA GLY A 88 7.03 -6.89 -4.14
C GLY A 88 6.80 -5.45 -4.63
N TYR A 89 6.77 -5.30 -5.96
CA TYR A 89 6.55 -4.02 -6.66
C TYR A 89 5.43 -4.16 -7.70
N GLY A 90 4.34 -4.85 -7.30
CA GLY A 90 3.06 -4.88 -8.02
C GLY A 90 2.22 -3.63 -7.70
N GLY A 91 0.91 -3.65 -8.01
CA GLY A 91 0.03 -2.49 -7.80
C GLY A 91 0.05 -1.94 -6.38
N ALA A 92 -0.15 -2.81 -5.36
CA ALA A 92 -0.11 -2.41 -3.96
C ALA A 92 1.31 -2.02 -3.51
N GLY A 93 2.33 -2.78 -3.93
CA GLY A 93 3.73 -2.48 -3.59
C GLY A 93 4.19 -1.11 -4.13
N LYS A 94 3.79 -0.74 -5.35
CA LYS A 94 4.00 0.60 -5.92
C LYS A 94 3.35 1.68 -5.05
N ALA A 95 2.09 1.45 -4.65
CA ALA A 95 1.36 2.40 -3.81
C ALA A 95 2.05 2.59 -2.45
N ILE A 96 2.39 1.50 -1.76
CA ILE A 96 3.09 1.54 -0.47
C ILE A 96 4.46 2.23 -0.63
N ALA A 97 5.25 1.86 -1.63
CA ALA A 97 6.55 2.47 -1.90
C ALA A 97 6.43 3.99 -2.12
N GLY A 98 5.43 4.43 -2.92
CA GLY A 98 5.20 5.85 -3.18
C GLY A 98 4.85 6.64 -1.91
N PHE A 99 4.02 6.08 -1.04
CA PHE A 99 3.68 6.74 0.24
C PHE A 99 4.82 6.67 1.27
N LEU A 100 5.64 5.60 1.26
CA LEU A 100 6.83 5.52 2.11
C LEU A 100 7.86 6.62 1.79
N GLN A 101 7.87 7.17 0.56
CA GLN A 101 8.79 8.24 0.18
C GLN A 101 8.72 9.49 1.09
N GLN A 102 7.58 9.77 1.71
CA GLN A 102 7.46 10.87 2.69
C GLN A 102 8.33 10.68 3.94
N TYR A 103 8.82 9.46 4.18
CA TYR A 103 9.64 9.10 5.33
C TYR A 103 11.10 8.81 4.98
N LYS A 104 11.52 8.95 3.70
CA LYS A 104 12.85 8.58 3.21
C LYS A 104 14.01 9.30 3.90
N ASP A 105 13.80 10.55 4.36
CA ASP A 105 14.84 11.33 5.05
C ASP A 105 15.10 10.82 6.47
N LYS A 106 14.23 9.95 6.99
CA LYS A 106 14.29 9.41 8.34
C LYS A 106 14.53 7.92 8.37
N HIS A 107 13.93 7.17 7.45
CA HIS A 107 13.96 5.71 7.41
C HIS A 107 14.65 5.22 6.15
N GLU A 108 15.37 4.11 6.25
CA GLU A 108 15.89 3.41 5.08
C GLU A 108 14.80 2.49 4.50
N ILE A 109 14.52 2.64 3.20
CA ILE A 109 13.50 1.85 2.49
C ILE A 109 14.22 0.91 1.53
N LEU A 110 14.15 -0.40 1.80
CA LEU A 110 14.72 -1.47 1.02
C LEU A 110 13.60 -2.19 0.28
N LEU A 111 13.54 -2.08 -1.05
CA LEU A 111 12.49 -2.72 -1.84
C LEU A 111 13.02 -3.98 -2.51
N PHE A 112 12.55 -5.14 -2.07
CA PHE A 112 12.92 -6.45 -2.60
C PHE A 112 11.95 -6.87 -3.71
N ASN A 113 12.46 -7.14 -4.91
CA ASN A 113 11.63 -7.61 -6.01
C ASN A 113 12.37 -8.64 -6.87
N ARG A 114 11.60 -9.54 -7.52
CA ARG A 114 12.16 -10.57 -8.41
C ARG A 114 12.75 -9.99 -9.68
N THR A 115 12.15 -8.91 -10.18
CA THR A 115 12.59 -8.22 -11.39
C THR A 115 12.97 -6.81 -11.01
N LEU A 116 14.25 -6.50 -11.16
CA LEU A 116 14.72 -5.15 -10.89
C LEU A 116 14.33 -4.21 -12.04
N PRO A 117 13.87 -2.99 -11.75
CA PRO A 117 13.64 -1.97 -12.77
C PRO A 117 14.98 -1.54 -13.37
N ASN A 118 14.91 -0.83 -14.51
CA ASN A 118 16.13 -0.21 -15.03
C ASN A 118 16.60 0.91 -14.06
N LYS A 119 17.92 1.19 -14.10
CA LYS A 119 18.56 2.12 -13.16
C LYS A 119 17.92 3.51 -13.21
N LYS A 120 17.60 4.02 -14.40
CA LYS A 120 16.97 5.34 -14.55
C LYS A 120 15.67 5.45 -13.77
N PHE A 121 14.82 4.40 -13.85
CA PHE A 121 13.54 4.36 -13.13
C PHE A 121 13.72 4.30 -11.61
N SER A 122 14.69 3.50 -11.11
CA SER A 122 14.99 3.45 -9.68
C SER A 122 15.54 4.78 -9.14
N ASP A 123 16.38 5.44 -9.92
CA ASP A 123 16.94 6.76 -9.56
C ASP A 123 15.83 7.83 -9.51
N GLU A 124 14.88 7.81 -10.45
CA GLU A 124 13.72 8.73 -10.46
C GLU A 124 12.80 8.54 -9.25
N LEU A 125 12.69 7.30 -8.75
CA LEU A 125 11.87 6.98 -7.57
C LEU A 125 12.63 7.18 -6.26
N GLU A 126 13.96 7.34 -6.30
CA GLU A 126 14.81 7.40 -5.11
C GLU A 126 14.59 6.22 -4.15
N ILE A 127 14.35 5.03 -4.70
CA ILE A 127 14.12 3.77 -3.97
C ILE A 127 15.30 2.83 -4.18
N ASN A 128 15.78 2.24 -3.10
CA ASN A 128 16.80 1.21 -3.14
C ASN A 128 16.17 -0.15 -3.51
N PHE A 129 16.19 -0.49 -4.81
CA PHE A 129 15.72 -1.77 -5.33
C PHE A 129 16.80 -2.84 -5.18
N ILE A 130 16.43 -3.96 -4.57
CA ILE A 130 17.30 -5.10 -4.24
C ILE A 130 16.70 -6.38 -4.85
N ASP A 131 17.55 -7.25 -5.40
CA ASP A 131 17.07 -8.58 -5.85
C ASP A 131 16.51 -9.34 -4.65
N LEU A 132 15.32 -9.91 -4.80
CA LEU A 132 14.67 -10.70 -3.75
C LEU A 132 15.56 -11.85 -3.23
N LYS A 133 16.48 -12.35 -4.05
CA LYS A 133 17.45 -13.37 -3.65
C LYS A 133 18.41 -12.90 -2.56
N GLU A 134 18.61 -11.60 -2.40
CA GLU A 134 19.47 -11.02 -1.37
C GLU A 134 18.75 -10.85 -0.02
N LEU A 135 17.41 -10.98 0.02
CA LEU A 135 16.64 -10.84 1.25
C LEU A 135 17.19 -11.68 2.41
N PRO A 136 17.59 -12.97 2.23
CA PRO A 136 18.11 -13.77 3.33
C PRO A 136 19.41 -13.25 3.98
N SER A 137 20.19 -12.45 3.27
CA SER A 137 21.40 -11.82 3.79
C SER A 137 21.14 -10.48 4.50
N LYS A 138 20.06 -9.79 4.13
CA LYS A 138 19.71 -8.45 4.63
C LYS A 138 18.59 -8.45 5.68
N ILE A 139 17.85 -9.55 5.80
CA ILE A 139 16.64 -9.61 6.63
C ILE A 139 16.90 -9.29 8.11
N GLY A 140 18.09 -9.59 8.63
CA GLY A 140 18.47 -9.28 10.01
C GLY A 140 18.61 -7.79 10.34
N GLU A 141 18.70 -6.95 9.32
CA GLU A 141 18.78 -5.49 9.48
C GLU A 141 17.39 -4.83 9.54
N ILE A 142 16.32 -5.55 9.11
CA ILE A 142 14.98 -5.02 8.92
C ILE A 142 14.24 -4.87 10.25
N ASP A 143 13.68 -3.70 10.49
CA ASP A 143 12.82 -3.41 11.65
C ASP A 143 11.33 -3.59 11.32
N ILE A 144 10.90 -3.30 10.08
CA ILE A 144 9.54 -3.54 9.59
C ILE A 144 9.63 -4.28 8.27
N LEU A 145 9.10 -5.50 8.20
CA LEU A 145 9.03 -6.30 6.98
C LEU A 145 7.60 -6.29 6.45
N ILE A 146 7.41 -5.78 5.23
CA ILE A 146 6.09 -5.66 4.58
C ILE A 146 6.02 -6.61 3.38
N ASN A 147 5.07 -7.55 3.39
CA ASN A 147 4.72 -8.34 2.21
C ASN A 147 3.65 -7.62 1.40
N ALA A 148 4.00 -7.16 0.20
CA ALA A 148 3.08 -6.59 -0.79
C ALA A 148 2.96 -7.47 -2.05
N THR A 149 3.23 -8.78 -1.92
CA THR A 149 3.03 -9.77 -2.98
C THR A 149 1.72 -10.52 -2.79
N SER A 150 1.36 -11.37 -3.74
CA SER A 150 0.23 -12.30 -3.63
C SER A 150 0.61 -13.65 -3.01
N VAL A 151 1.87 -13.85 -2.62
CA VAL A 151 2.34 -15.11 -2.04
C VAL A 151 1.75 -15.28 -0.65
N GLY A 152 0.98 -16.35 -0.45
CA GLY A 152 0.23 -16.62 0.77
C GLY A 152 -1.26 -16.29 0.67
N SER A 153 -1.74 -15.63 -0.41
CA SER A 153 -3.17 -15.42 -0.66
C SER A 153 -3.89 -16.72 -1.05
N GLN A 154 -5.21 -16.73 -1.08
CA GLN A 154 -6.04 -17.89 -1.45
C GLN A 154 -5.59 -18.61 -2.72
N ASN A 155 -5.10 -17.87 -3.71
CA ASN A 155 -4.62 -18.46 -4.95
C ASN A 155 -3.20 -19.04 -4.84
N ASN A 156 -2.44 -18.73 -3.78
CA ASN A 156 -1.04 -19.07 -3.58
C ASN A 156 -0.76 -19.56 -2.15
N LEU A 157 -1.73 -20.25 -1.52
CA LEU A 157 -1.68 -20.68 -0.10
C LEU A 157 -0.46 -21.50 0.28
N ASN A 158 0.01 -22.35 -0.65
CA ASN A 158 1.12 -23.27 -0.39
C ASN A 158 2.49 -22.67 -0.74
N GLU A 159 2.54 -21.47 -1.26
CA GLU A 159 3.79 -20.80 -1.57
C GLU A 159 4.35 -20.11 -0.33
N LYS A 160 5.64 -20.33 -0.07
CA LYS A 160 6.37 -19.64 1.00
C LYS A 160 7.14 -18.47 0.45
N LEU A 161 6.81 -17.26 0.91
CA LEU A 161 7.53 -16.05 0.56
C LEU A 161 8.95 -16.07 1.14
N ILE A 162 9.06 -16.46 2.41
CA ILE A 162 10.31 -16.50 3.18
C ILE A 162 10.35 -17.84 3.91
N ARG A 163 11.51 -18.51 3.90
CA ARG A 163 11.72 -19.71 4.71
C ARG A 163 11.82 -19.31 6.18
N ARG A 164 11.24 -20.12 7.06
CA ARG A 164 11.22 -19.87 8.51
C ARG A 164 12.62 -19.66 9.11
N GLU A 165 13.62 -20.37 8.61
CA GLU A 165 15.03 -20.20 9.03
C GLU A 165 15.56 -18.77 8.83
N TYR A 166 15.06 -18.04 7.84
CA TYR A 166 15.43 -16.65 7.63
C TYR A 166 14.64 -15.68 8.54
N LEU A 167 13.40 -16.00 8.90
CA LEU A 167 12.63 -15.19 9.85
C LEU A 167 13.30 -15.13 11.21
N HIS A 168 13.98 -16.20 11.66
CA HIS A 168 14.76 -16.19 12.89
C HIS A 168 15.94 -15.20 12.90
N LYS A 169 16.31 -14.63 11.76
CA LYS A 169 17.34 -13.58 11.69
C LYS A 169 16.78 -12.17 11.95
N LEU A 170 15.46 -11.99 11.86
CA LEU A 170 14.83 -10.73 12.26
C LEU A 170 15.11 -10.44 13.73
N LYS A 171 15.19 -9.15 14.08
CA LYS A 171 15.32 -8.72 15.46
C LYS A 171 14.05 -9.09 16.23
N ASN A 172 14.14 -9.42 17.51
CA ASN A 172 12.96 -9.71 18.34
C ASN A 172 11.94 -8.56 18.40
N SER A 173 12.38 -7.35 18.10
CA SER A 173 11.54 -6.14 18.02
C SER A 173 11.04 -5.84 16.61
N SER A 174 11.32 -6.69 15.64
CA SER A 174 10.84 -6.47 14.25
C SER A 174 9.36 -6.76 14.16
N LEU A 175 8.70 -5.97 13.31
CA LEU A 175 7.29 -6.14 12.94
C LEU A 175 7.19 -6.77 11.56
N VAL A 176 6.33 -7.77 11.42
CA VAL A 176 6.00 -8.38 10.11
C VAL A 176 4.58 -7.99 9.72
N TYR A 177 4.46 -7.29 8.61
CA TYR A 177 3.18 -6.85 8.06
C TYR A 177 2.91 -7.56 6.73
N ASP A 178 1.80 -8.28 6.67
CA ASP A 178 1.32 -8.90 5.43
C ASP A 178 0.04 -8.19 4.97
N ILE A 179 0.05 -7.55 3.79
CA ILE A 179 -1.14 -6.85 3.29
C ILE A 179 -2.25 -7.80 2.82
N ILE A 180 -2.01 -9.10 2.81
CA ILE A 180 -3.02 -10.11 2.50
C ILE A 180 -4.07 -10.13 3.62
N TYR A 181 -5.34 -10.04 3.24
CA TYR A 181 -6.48 -10.10 4.18
C TYR A 181 -7.26 -11.42 4.07
N ASP A 182 -7.06 -12.18 3.00
CA ASP A 182 -7.66 -13.49 2.80
C ASP A 182 -6.61 -14.50 2.29
N PRO A 183 -6.19 -15.46 3.12
CA PRO A 183 -6.63 -15.72 4.50
C PRO A 183 -6.19 -14.61 5.48
N THR A 184 -6.89 -14.50 6.61
CA THR A 184 -6.54 -13.55 7.68
C THR A 184 -5.21 -13.86 8.36
N GLU A 185 -4.75 -15.11 8.29
CA GLU A 185 -3.45 -15.55 8.75
C GLU A 185 -2.73 -16.33 7.66
N THR A 186 -1.78 -15.69 7.02
CA THR A 186 -0.88 -16.32 6.03
C THR A 186 0.19 -17.19 6.71
N MET A 187 0.87 -18.04 5.93
CA MET A 187 2.03 -18.80 6.46
C MET A 187 3.12 -17.87 7.00
N LEU A 188 3.35 -16.72 6.34
CA LEU A 188 4.31 -15.71 6.80
C LEU A 188 3.96 -15.21 8.21
N LEU A 189 2.72 -14.83 8.45
CA LEU A 189 2.26 -14.33 9.75
C LEU A 189 2.31 -15.41 10.82
N ARG A 190 1.87 -16.64 10.49
CA ARG A 190 1.92 -17.78 11.42
C ARG A 190 3.36 -18.09 11.85
N ASP A 191 4.25 -18.30 10.87
CA ASP A 191 5.66 -18.61 11.14
C ASP A 191 6.31 -17.47 11.98
N SER A 192 5.95 -16.22 11.74
CA SER A 192 6.45 -15.05 12.50
C SER A 192 5.94 -15.02 13.94
N LYS A 193 4.63 -15.27 14.16
CA LYS A 193 4.05 -15.36 15.52
C LYS A 193 4.66 -16.47 16.34
N GLU A 194 4.87 -17.67 15.73
CA GLU A 194 5.46 -18.83 16.41
C GLU A 194 6.89 -18.59 16.91
N ILE A 195 7.61 -17.64 16.32
CA ILE A 195 8.96 -17.24 16.77
C ILE A 195 8.94 -15.96 17.62
N GLY A 196 7.76 -15.46 17.99
CA GLY A 196 7.57 -14.34 18.93
C GLY A 196 7.65 -12.95 18.34
N LEU A 197 7.52 -12.79 17.01
CA LEU A 197 7.48 -11.49 16.35
C LEU A 197 6.07 -10.87 16.41
N ASP A 198 6.00 -9.56 16.47
CA ASP A 198 4.76 -8.82 16.28
C ASP A 198 4.33 -8.89 14.81
N VAL A 199 3.02 -9.02 14.58
CA VAL A 199 2.48 -9.15 13.22
C VAL A 199 1.24 -8.28 13.01
N ILE A 200 1.08 -7.79 11.76
CA ILE A 200 -0.14 -7.12 11.27
C ILE A 200 -0.59 -7.85 10.00
N ASN A 201 -1.90 -8.09 9.85
CA ASN A 201 -2.49 -8.61 8.63
C ASN A 201 -3.14 -7.51 7.78
N GLY A 202 -3.60 -7.86 6.58
CA GLY A 202 -4.17 -6.91 5.62
C GLY A 202 -5.61 -6.45 5.90
N MET A 203 -6.26 -6.94 6.96
CA MET A 203 -7.68 -6.62 7.22
C MET A 203 -7.90 -5.13 7.45
N GLU A 204 -7.06 -4.51 8.27
CA GLU A 204 -7.16 -3.07 8.55
C GLU A 204 -6.88 -2.23 7.31
N MET A 205 -5.85 -2.58 6.54
CA MET A 205 -5.58 -1.92 5.24
C MET A 205 -6.79 -1.99 4.31
N ASN A 206 -7.42 -3.19 4.21
CA ASN A 206 -8.58 -3.39 3.33
C ASN A 206 -9.78 -2.54 3.75
N LEU A 207 -10.03 -2.41 5.05
CA LEU A 207 -11.05 -1.50 5.57
C LEU A 207 -10.68 -0.04 5.32
N LEU A 208 -9.47 0.35 5.67
CA LEU A 208 -9.02 1.74 5.58
C LEU A 208 -9.03 2.28 4.15
N GLN A 209 -8.59 1.50 3.16
CA GLN A 209 -8.63 1.95 1.78
C GLN A 209 -10.07 2.27 1.32
N ALA A 210 -11.06 1.51 1.79
CA ALA A 210 -12.47 1.75 1.49
C ALA A 210 -13.00 2.99 2.24
N VAL A 211 -12.67 3.13 3.52
CA VAL A 211 -13.03 4.29 4.35
C VAL A 211 -12.44 5.57 3.77
N LEU A 212 -11.17 5.55 3.37
CA LEU A 212 -10.50 6.69 2.74
C LEU A 212 -11.14 7.05 1.40
N ALA A 213 -11.44 6.05 0.55
CA ALA A 213 -12.14 6.29 -0.70
C ALA A 213 -13.52 6.92 -0.47
N TYR A 214 -14.27 6.44 0.52
CA TYR A 214 -15.55 7.04 0.92
C TYR A 214 -15.37 8.48 1.39
N LYS A 215 -14.38 8.76 2.23
CA LYS A 215 -14.10 10.10 2.76
C LYS A 215 -13.72 11.08 1.66
N HIS A 216 -12.93 10.66 0.67
CA HIS A 216 -12.57 11.49 -0.48
C HIS A 216 -13.76 11.77 -1.39
N THR A 217 -14.67 10.82 -1.57
CA THR A 217 -15.81 10.94 -2.50
C THR A 217 -17.05 11.56 -1.89
N ASN A 218 -17.10 11.71 -0.56
CA ASN A 218 -18.25 12.24 0.14
C ASN A 218 -17.81 13.36 1.10
N ASN A 219 -18.48 14.49 1.06
CA ASN A 219 -18.24 15.59 2.00
C ASN A 219 -18.80 15.25 3.39
N THR A 220 -18.23 14.22 4.03
CA THR A 220 -18.64 13.79 5.36
C THR A 220 -17.87 14.54 6.45
N THR A 221 -18.57 14.86 7.53
CA THR A 221 -17.96 15.42 8.75
C THR A 221 -17.49 14.33 9.72
N LEU A 222 -17.78 13.06 9.42
CA LEU A 222 -17.38 11.94 10.26
C LEU A 222 -15.84 11.80 10.27
N SER A 223 -15.30 11.52 11.44
CA SER A 223 -13.90 11.18 11.63
C SER A 223 -13.56 9.85 10.99
N LEU A 224 -12.26 9.61 10.77
CA LEU A 224 -11.77 8.33 10.26
C LEU A 224 -12.19 7.16 11.16
N GLU A 225 -12.11 7.34 12.48
CA GLU A 225 -12.48 6.32 13.48
C GLU A 225 -13.97 6.02 13.48
N GLU A 226 -14.83 7.03 13.32
CA GLU A 226 -16.29 6.82 13.21
C GLU A 226 -16.63 6.05 11.93
N LEU A 227 -16.00 6.39 10.81
CA LEU A 227 -16.18 5.67 9.55
C LEU A 227 -15.67 4.24 9.62
N LYS A 228 -14.50 4.01 10.23
CA LYS A 228 -13.97 2.65 10.49
C LYS A 228 -14.97 1.81 11.29
N LYS A 229 -15.53 2.39 12.34
CA LYS A 229 -16.53 1.68 13.18
C LYS A 229 -17.79 1.34 12.40
N ILE A 230 -18.31 2.26 11.59
CA ILE A 230 -19.55 2.05 10.80
C ILE A 230 -19.31 1.03 9.69
N MET A 231 -18.21 1.15 8.95
CA MET A 231 -17.93 0.31 7.77
C MET A 231 -17.28 -1.03 8.14
N GLY A 232 -16.68 -1.15 9.32
CA GLY A 232 -16.06 -2.38 9.83
C GLY A 232 -16.99 -3.23 10.70
N SER A 233 -18.18 -2.73 11.09
CA SER A 233 -19.18 -3.55 11.79
C SER A 233 -19.78 -4.52 10.78
N SER A 234 -19.42 -5.81 10.92
CA SER A 234 -20.20 -6.91 10.35
C SER A 234 -21.44 -7.04 11.21
N ASP A 235 -22.64 -6.86 10.62
CA ASP A 235 -23.91 -7.27 11.24
C ASP A 235 -23.94 -8.78 11.45
#